data_7115b819759c6e6a9136b0c085a9e5ae
#
_entry.id   7115b819759c6e6a9136b0c085a9e5ae
#
_cell.length_a   1.000
_cell.length_b   1.000
_cell.length_c   1.000
_cell.angle_alpha   90.00
_cell.angle_beta   90.00
_cell.angle_gamma   90.00
#
_symmetry.space_group_name_H-M   'P 1'
#
loop_
_entity.id
_entity.type
_entity.pdbx_description
1 polymer ?
#
loop_
_entity_poly.entity_id
_entity_poly.type
_entity_poly.pdbx_seq_one_letter_code
_entity_poly.pdbx_strand_id
1 'polypeptide(L)'
;KTMAAKKLVEALDRPDFYFNLGATQDPRGTLIGNTHFKKEEGTTFAESLFVKAIQTKDAVILLDEISRAHPEAWNILMTVLDAGQRYLRLDEHVDAPTIKVAEGVTFVATANIGNEYTATRAMDRALVDRFIIVEMDTLNKDQESGLLKDLHPGITQEQADNVAEIASMTRKEIKSDAPRITNAISTRISVEIAGLLEDGFNLAEAAEVCIYPFFDEDGGVDSERTYMKQVVQKYCGTAEEDIFNADEVEAQEELDS
;
A
#
# COMPACT_ATOMS: atom_id res chain seq x y z
N LYS A 1 -4.42 2.61 3.45
CA LYS A 1 -5.31 1.45 3.73
C LYS A 1 -4.64 0.44 4.63
N THR A 2 -3.58 -0.24 4.22
CA THR A 2 -2.89 -1.29 5.00
C THR A 2 -2.39 -0.77 6.35
N MET A 3 -1.78 0.44 6.40
CA MET A 3 -1.35 1.05 7.67
C MET A 3 -2.53 1.25 8.62
N ALA A 4 -3.64 1.82 8.15
CA ALA A 4 -4.83 2.02 8.97
C ALA A 4 -5.43 0.69 9.46
N ALA A 5 -5.46 -0.34 8.61
CA ALA A 5 -5.92 -1.67 9.00
C ALA A 5 -5.03 -2.29 10.07
N LYS A 6 -3.70 -2.18 9.94
CA LYS A 6 -2.75 -2.66 10.97
C LYS A 6 -2.92 -1.93 12.30
N LYS A 7 -3.05 -0.60 12.28
CA LYS A 7 -3.31 0.19 13.48
C LYS A 7 -4.65 -0.15 14.15
N LEU A 8 -5.69 -0.44 13.35
CA LEU A 8 -6.96 -0.92 13.88
C LEU A 8 -6.79 -2.27 14.59
N VAL A 9 -6.06 -3.20 13.97
CA VAL A 9 -5.79 -4.52 14.54
C VAL A 9 -5.01 -4.39 15.86
N GLU A 10 -3.94 -3.61 15.88
CA GLU A 10 -3.16 -3.31 17.09
C GLU A 10 -4.04 -2.71 18.20
N ALA A 11 -4.92 -1.77 17.88
CA ALA A 11 -5.78 -1.09 18.84
C ALA A 11 -6.85 -2.01 19.47
N LEU A 12 -7.17 -3.13 18.85
CA LEU A 12 -8.12 -4.11 19.39
C LEU A 12 -7.54 -4.96 20.52
N ASP A 13 -6.20 -5.00 20.66
CA ASP A 13 -5.48 -5.77 21.69
C ASP A 13 -5.98 -7.22 21.81
N ARG A 14 -6.08 -7.91 20.66
CA ARG A 14 -6.58 -9.28 20.53
C ARG A 14 -5.54 -10.12 19.79
N PRO A 15 -5.56 -11.46 19.90
CA PRO A 15 -4.72 -12.30 19.05
C PRO A 15 -4.90 -11.92 17.58
N ASP A 16 -3.82 -11.59 16.88
CA ASP A 16 -3.90 -11.14 15.49
C ASP A 16 -3.06 -11.99 14.55
N PHE A 17 -3.52 -12.06 13.30
CA PHE A 17 -2.86 -12.78 12.23
C PHE A 17 -2.93 -11.95 10.95
N TYR A 18 -1.82 -11.92 10.22
CA TYR A 18 -1.69 -11.18 8.97
C TYR A 18 -1.42 -12.12 7.79
N PHE A 19 -2.20 -11.95 6.71
CA PHE A 19 -2.03 -12.68 5.47
C PHE A 19 -2.04 -11.71 4.29
N ASN A 20 -0.93 -11.63 3.53
CA ASN A 20 -0.89 -10.92 2.26
C ASN A 20 -1.34 -11.85 1.14
N LEU A 21 -2.59 -11.71 0.73
CA LEU A 21 -3.18 -12.56 -0.31
C LEU A 21 -2.77 -12.14 -1.73
N GLY A 22 -2.34 -10.90 -1.90
CA GLY A 22 -1.87 -10.39 -3.20
C GLY A 22 -0.53 -10.97 -3.62
N ALA A 23 0.29 -11.40 -2.67
CA ALA A 23 1.60 -12.02 -2.91
C ALA A 23 1.56 -13.55 -2.99
N THR A 24 0.41 -14.17 -2.68
CA THR A 24 0.27 -15.62 -2.59
C THR A 24 0.09 -16.25 -3.97
N GLN A 25 1.02 -17.11 -4.37
CA GLN A 25 0.92 -17.90 -5.60
C GLN A 25 0.23 -19.26 -5.41
N ASP A 26 0.28 -19.81 -4.20
CA ASP A 26 -0.39 -21.03 -3.78
C ASP A 26 -1.45 -20.73 -2.71
N PRO A 27 -2.69 -20.47 -3.11
CA PRO A 27 -3.78 -20.19 -2.17
C PRO A 27 -4.13 -21.35 -1.26
N ARG A 28 -4.06 -22.57 -1.79
CA ARG A 28 -4.40 -23.77 -1.01
C ARG A 28 -3.37 -24.02 0.09
N GLY A 29 -2.09 -24.00 -0.26
CA GLY A 29 -1.01 -24.13 0.72
C GLY A 29 -1.06 -23.06 1.79
N THR A 30 -1.39 -21.81 1.43
CA THR A 30 -1.48 -20.69 2.36
C THR A 30 -2.69 -20.76 3.28
N LEU A 31 -3.88 -21.14 2.75
CA LEU A 31 -5.15 -21.09 3.48
C LEU A 31 -5.57 -22.43 4.07
N ILE A 32 -5.17 -23.55 3.46
CA ILE A 32 -5.56 -24.90 3.91
C ILE A 32 -4.36 -25.58 4.55
N GLY A 33 -3.29 -25.75 3.80
CA GLY A 33 -2.07 -26.45 4.22
C GLY A 33 -1.47 -27.29 3.11
N ASN A 34 -0.38 -27.97 3.43
CA ASN A 34 0.39 -28.73 2.46
C ASN A 34 0.62 -30.17 2.92
N THR A 35 0.70 -31.07 1.96
CA THR A 35 1.11 -32.45 2.20
C THR A 35 2.63 -32.56 2.07
N HIS A 36 3.25 -33.16 3.09
CA HIS A 36 4.69 -33.42 3.10
C HIS A 36 4.95 -34.92 3.11
N PHE A 37 5.92 -35.37 2.34
CA PHE A 37 6.38 -36.74 2.37
C PHE A 37 7.61 -36.84 3.27
N LYS A 38 7.50 -37.65 4.34
CA LYS A 38 8.62 -38.04 5.17
C LYS A 38 8.93 -39.51 4.97
N LYS A 39 10.19 -39.85 4.74
CA LYS A 39 10.62 -41.20 4.37
C LYS A 39 10.22 -42.27 5.40
N GLU A 40 10.12 -41.89 6.67
CA GLU A 40 9.78 -42.78 7.79
C GLU A 40 8.30 -42.79 8.17
N GLU A 41 7.60 -41.66 7.95
CA GLU A 41 6.20 -41.44 8.37
C GLU A 41 5.20 -41.48 7.20
N GLY A 42 5.70 -41.55 5.96
CA GLY A 42 4.87 -41.46 4.77
C GLY A 42 4.38 -40.05 4.47
N THR A 43 3.22 -39.93 3.84
CA THR A 43 2.59 -38.67 3.53
C THR A 43 1.84 -38.11 4.73
N THR A 44 2.23 -36.93 5.20
CA THR A 44 1.59 -36.23 6.33
C THR A 44 1.07 -34.88 5.86
N PHE A 45 -0.13 -34.50 6.32
CA PHE A 45 -0.70 -33.18 6.08
C PHE A 45 -0.30 -32.21 7.19
N ALA A 46 0.15 -31.01 6.82
CA ALA A 46 0.44 -29.92 7.75
C ALA A 46 -0.55 -28.79 7.52
N GLU A 47 -1.34 -28.47 8.53
CA GLU A 47 -2.26 -27.34 8.52
C GLU A 47 -1.52 -26.01 8.35
N SER A 48 -2.14 -25.10 7.60
CA SER A 48 -1.61 -23.73 7.43
C SER A 48 -1.75 -22.89 8.70
N LEU A 49 -1.04 -21.76 8.74
CA LEU A 49 -1.24 -20.76 9.79
C LEU A 49 -2.67 -20.22 9.79
N PHE A 50 -3.32 -20.11 8.61
CA PHE A 50 -4.70 -19.64 8.50
C PHE A 50 -5.69 -20.57 9.21
N VAL A 51 -5.51 -21.89 9.09
CA VAL A 51 -6.32 -22.88 9.80
C VAL A 51 -6.21 -22.68 11.31
N LYS A 52 -5.00 -22.43 11.83
CA LYS A 52 -4.77 -22.11 13.25
C LYS A 52 -5.41 -20.78 13.64
N ALA A 53 -5.30 -19.77 12.78
CA ALA A 53 -5.86 -18.43 13.02
C ALA A 53 -7.38 -18.48 13.19
N ILE A 54 -8.10 -19.18 12.29
CA ILE A 54 -9.57 -19.28 12.37
C ILE A 54 -10.06 -20.11 13.56
N GLN A 55 -9.22 -20.96 14.15
CA GLN A 55 -9.51 -21.72 15.37
C GLN A 55 -9.17 -20.97 16.65
N THR A 56 -8.46 -19.85 16.56
CA THR A 56 -8.08 -19.03 17.71
C THR A 56 -9.25 -18.14 18.12
N LYS A 57 -9.81 -18.39 19.31
CA LYS A 57 -10.92 -17.59 19.83
C LYS A 57 -10.56 -16.10 19.89
N ASP A 58 -11.53 -15.25 19.52
CA ASP A 58 -11.41 -13.80 19.53
C ASP A 58 -10.27 -13.24 18.63
N ALA A 59 -9.70 -14.04 17.71
CA ALA A 59 -8.65 -13.58 16.83
C ALA A 59 -9.15 -12.50 15.84
N VAL A 60 -8.25 -11.58 15.47
CA VAL A 60 -8.42 -10.64 14.37
C VAL A 60 -7.54 -11.09 13.22
N ILE A 61 -8.13 -11.35 12.06
CA ILE A 61 -7.43 -11.85 10.88
C ILE A 61 -7.45 -10.77 9.81
N LEU A 62 -6.27 -10.21 9.51
CA LEU A 62 -6.08 -9.20 8.46
C LEU A 62 -5.71 -9.87 7.14
N LEU A 63 -6.62 -9.75 6.16
CA LEU A 63 -6.47 -10.22 4.78
C LEU A 63 -6.06 -9.03 3.91
N ASP A 64 -4.77 -8.88 3.67
CA ASP A 64 -4.23 -7.73 2.93
C ASP A 64 -4.22 -8.00 1.42
N GLU A 65 -4.50 -6.97 0.62
CA GLU A 65 -4.54 -7.01 -0.85
C GLU A 65 -5.50 -8.08 -1.44
N ILE A 66 -6.66 -8.29 -0.81
CA ILE A 66 -7.61 -9.33 -1.21
C ILE A 66 -8.08 -9.17 -2.68
N SER A 67 -8.10 -7.96 -3.23
CA SER A 67 -8.43 -7.68 -4.63
C SER A 67 -7.38 -8.18 -5.63
N ARG A 68 -6.16 -8.49 -5.18
CA ARG A 68 -5.09 -9.07 -5.99
C ARG A 68 -4.98 -10.59 -5.82
N ALA A 69 -5.71 -11.15 -4.86
CA ALA A 69 -5.66 -12.57 -4.58
C ALA A 69 -6.09 -13.41 -5.79
N HIS A 70 -5.56 -14.62 -5.86
CA HIS A 70 -6.02 -15.60 -6.84
C HIS A 70 -7.49 -15.96 -6.58
N PRO A 71 -8.34 -16.16 -7.61
CA PRO A 71 -9.76 -16.50 -7.45
C PRO A 71 -10.01 -17.71 -6.56
N GLU A 72 -9.09 -18.67 -6.56
CA GLU A 72 -9.16 -19.84 -5.68
C GLU A 72 -9.13 -19.47 -4.19
N ALA A 73 -8.35 -18.44 -3.81
CA ALA A 73 -8.37 -17.92 -2.44
C ALA A 73 -9.75 -17.37 -2.08
N TRP A 74 -10.41 -16.66 -3.00
CA TRP A 74 -11.77 -16.19 -2.80
C TRP A 74 -12.75 -17.32 -2.56
N ASN A 75 -12.68 -18.39 -3.37
CA ASN A 75 -13.55 -19.57 -3.22
C ASN A 75 -13.36 -20.24 -1.86
N ILE A 76 -12.12 -20.38 -1.39
CA ILE A 76 -11.80 -20.94 -0.06
C ILE A 76 -12.39 -20.06 1.05
N LEU A 77 -12.30 -18.74 0.91
CA LEU A 77 -12.79 -17.79 1.91
C LEU A 77 -14.31 -17.66 1.96
N MET A 78 -15.04 -18.05 0.91
CA MET A 78 -16.50 -17.88 0.83
C MET A 78 -17.23 -18.46 2.04
N THR A 79 -16.93 -19.70 2.44
CA THR A 79 -17.59 -20.37 3.56
C THR A 79 -17.08 -19.88 4.91
N VAL A 80 -15.82 -19.46 4.96
CA VAL A 80 -15.19 -18.92 6.18
C VAL A 80 -15.77 -17.57 6.57
N LEU A 81 -16.01 -16.70 5.57
CA LEU A 81 -16.52 -15.34 5.76
C LEU A 81 -18.05 -15.27 5.86
N ASP A 82 -18.75 -16.29 5.40
CA ASP A 82 -20.22 -16.32 5.41
C ASP A 82 -20.76 -16.42 6.84
N ALA A 83 -21.60 -15.47 7.23
CA ALA A 83 -22.13 -15.39 8.58
C ALA A 83 -22.92 -16.63 9.03
N GLY A 84 -23.56 -17.33 8.08
CA GLY A 84 -24.36 -18.53 8.35
C GLY A 84 -23.56 -19.83 8.30
N GLN A 85 -22.34 -19.82 7.75
CA GLN A 85 -21.55 -21.04 7.53
C GLN A 85 -20.34 -21.10 8.48
N ARG A 86 -19.42 -20.14 8.41
CA ARG A 86 -18.28 -20.01 9.34
C ARG A 86 -17.47 -21.32 9.46
N TYR A 87 -17.06 -21.92 8.33
CA TYR A 87 -16.22 -23.12 8.34
C TYR A 87 -15.23 -23.14 7.17
N LEU A 88 -14.17 -23.93 7.33
CA LEU A 88 -13.22 -24.32 6.29
C LEU A 88 -13.15 -25.84 6.23
N ARG A 89 -13.19 -26.39 5.02
CA ARG A 89 -13.00 -27.83 4.81
C ARG A 89 -11.56 -28.10 4.35
N LEU A 90 -10.90 -29.07 4.99
CA LEU A 90 -9.54 -29.46 4.65
C LEU A 90 -9.56 -30.67 3.71
N ASP A 91 -9.90 -30.44 2.44
CA ASP A 91 -10.04 -31.53 1.45
C ASP A 91 -8.73 -32.26 1.13
N GLU A 92 -7.57 -31.68 1.44
CA GLU A 92 -6.24 -32.28 1.28
C GLU A 92 -5.86 -33.23 2.43
N HIS A 93 -6.57 -33.16 3.55
CA HIS A 93 -6.38 -34.08 4.66
C HIS A 93 -7.13 -35.40 4.40
N VAL A 94 -6.54 -36.53 4.79
CA VAL A 94 -7.13 -37.87 4.54
C VAL A 94 -8.57 -37.97 5.04
N ASP A 95 -8.87 -37.41 6.20
CA ASP A 95 -10.19 -37.42 6.82
C ASP A 95 -11.09 -36.27 6.38
N ALA A 96 -10.58 -35.36 5.54
CA ALA A 96 -11.25 -34.15 5.09
C ALA A 96 -12.07 -33.41 6.17
N PRO A 97 -11.48 -33.08 7.33
CA PRO A 97 -12.22 -32.51 8.46
C PRO A 97 -12.76 -31.13 8.12
N THR A 98 -13.90 -30.81 8.72
CA THR A 98 -14.49 -29.46 8.64
C THR A 98 -14.09 -28.67 9.88
N ILE A 99 -13.32 -27.61 9.68
CA ILE A 99 -12.84 -26.72 10.75
C ILE A 99 -13.80 -25.55 10.90
N LYS A 100 -14.41 -25.42 12.07
CA LYS A 100 -15.27 -24.28 12.39
C LYS A 100 -14.45 -23.06 12.77
N VAL A 101 -14.86 -21.90 12.29
CA VAL A 101 -14.30 -20.63 12.74
C VAL A 101 -14.71 -20.40 14.19
N ALA A 102 -13.73 -20.14 15.06
CA ALA A 102 -13.95 -19.95 16.46
C ALA A 102 -14.81 -18.71 16.76
N GLU A 103 -15.42 -18.72 17.94
CA GLU A 103 -16.21 -17.59 18.42
C GLU A 103 -15.36 -16.31 18.50
N GLY A 104 -15.95 -15.17 18.16
CA GLY A 104 -15.29 -13.86 18.24
C GLY A 104 -14.29 -13.57 17.14
N VAL A 105 -13.93 -14.52 16.26
CA VAL A 105 -13.03 -14.27 15.13
C VAL A 105 -13.60 -13.18 14.21
N THR A 106 -12.79 -12.15 13.98
CA THR A 106 -13.11 -10.99 13.15
C THR A 106 -12.16 -10.93 11.96
N PHE A 107 -12.70 -10.69 10.77
CA PHE A 107 -11.90 -10.49 9.56
C PHE A 107 -11.85 -9.02 9.19
N VAL A 108 -10.66 -8.52 8.92
CA VAL A 108 -10.40 -7.20 8.34
C VAL A 108 -9.74 -7.43 6.99
N ALA A 109 -10.20 -6.75 5.94
CA ALA A 109 -9.59 -6.89 4.62
C ALA A 109 -9.20 -5.53 4.04
N THR A 110 -8.12 -5.49 3.27
CA THR A 110 -7.80 -4.34 2.44
C THR A 110 -7.94 -4.68 0.97
N ALA A 111 -8.51 -3.77 0.21
CA ALA A 111 -8.69 -3.93 -1.22
C ALA A 111 -8.42 -2.60 -1.96
N ASN A 112 -7.99 -2.70 -3.19
CA ASN A 112 -8.06 -1.62 -4.16
C ASN A 112 -9.23 -1.94 -5.10
N ILE A 113 -10.32 -1.21 -4.98
CA ILE A 113 -11.52 -1.39 -5.79
C ILE A 113 -11.66 -0.15 -6.67
N GLY A 114 -11.65 -0.33 -7.99
CA GLY A 114 -11.77 0.76 -8.97
C GLY A 114 -11.07 0.41 -10.27
N ASN A 115 -11.54 1.00 -11.38
CA ASN A 115 -11.00 0.76 -12.71
C ASN A 115 -9.61 1.38 -12.94
N GLU A 116 -9.18 2.25 -12.04
CA GLU A 116 -7.88 2.94 -12.05
C GLU A 116 -6.69 2.05 -11.61
N TYR A 117 -6.97 0.90 -11.01
CA TYR A 117 -5.92 -0.01 -10.52
C TYR A 117 -5.64 -1.13 -11.51
N THR A 118 -4.61 -0.98 -12.32
CA THR A 118 -4.24 -1.89 -13.43
C THR A 118 -3.90 -3.32 -13.00
N ALA A 119 -3.59 -3.57 -11.74
CA ALA A 119 -3.21 -4.89 -11.23
C ALA A 119 -4.30 -5.53 -10.36
N THR A 120 -5.50 -4.96 -10.29
CA THR A 120 -6.62 -5.52 -9.51
C THR A 120 -7.56 -6.28 -10.43
N ARG A 121 -8.04 -7.42 -9.94
CA ARG A 121 -9.13 -8.16 -10.59
C ARG A 121 -10.47 -7.60 -10.12
N ALA A 122 -11.47 -7.64 -10.99
CA ALA A 122 -12.84 -7.40 -10.54
C ALA A 122 -13.18 -8.47 -9.49
N MET A 123 -13.38 -8.02 -8.25
CA MET A 123 -13.73 -8.93 -7.16
C MET A 123 -15.13 -9.49 -7.37
N ASP A 124 -15.31 -10.75 -7.04
CA ASP A 124 -16.64 -11.36 -7.03
C ASP A 124 -17.54 -10.61 -6.04
N ARG A 125 -18.70 -10.18 -6.53
CA ARG A 125 -19.69 -9.46 -5.73
C ARG A 125 -20.12 -10.27 -4.50
N ALA A 126 -20.23 -11.57 -4.63
CA ALA A 126 -20.59 -12.45 -3.51
C ALA A 126 -19.53 -12.41 -2.39
N LEU A 127 -18.24 -12.23 -2.73
CA LEU A 127 -17.19 -12.03 -1.73
C LEU A 127 -17.30 -10.64 -1.07
N VAL A 128 -17.53 -9.61 -1.86
CA VAL A 128 -17.66 -8.23 -1.38
C VAL A 128 -18.86 -8.08 -0.43
N ASP A 129 -19.97 -8.73 -0.73
CA ASP A 129 -21.20 -8.71 0.08
C ASP A 129 -21.02 -9.32 1.50
N ARG A 130 -19.90 -10.02 1.75
CA ARG A 130 -19.55 -10.56 3.07
C ARG A 130 -18.81 -9.58 3.98
N PHE A 131 -18.51 -8.37 3.48
CA PHE A 131 -17.82 -7.33 4.21
C PHE A 131 -18.67 -6.08 4.35
N ILE A 132 -18.46 -5.36 5.44
CA ILE A 132 -18.86 -3.98 5.57
C ILE A 132 -17.78 -3.13 4.93
N ILE A 133 -18.13 -2.37 3.89
CA ILE A 133 -17.18 -1.58 3.14
C ILE A 133 -16.97 -0.24 3.80
N VAL A 134 -15.71 0.11 4.03
CA VAL A 134 -15.27 1.44 4.45
C VAL A 134 -14.41 2.03 3.34
N GLU A 135 -14.95 3.03 2.66
CA GLU A 135 -14.19 3.74 1.63
C GLU A 135 -13.15 4.66 2.29
N MET A 136 -11.94 4.63 1.75
CA MET A 136 -10.83 5.45 2.21
C MET A 136 -10.24 6.24 1.05
N ASP A 137 -10.49 7.52 1.04
CA ASP A 137 -9.86 8.47 0.13
C ASP A 137 -8.39 8.73 0.48
N THR A 138 -7.69 9.39 -0.44
CA THR A 138 -6.40 9.99 -0.14
C THR A 138 -6.57 11.10 0.90
N LEU A 139 -5.57 11.25 1.78
CA LEU A 139 -5.57 12.32 2.77
C LEU A 139 -5.59 13.68 2.05
N ASN A 140 -6.33 14.64 2.62
CA ASN A 140 -6.18 16.03 2.22
C ASN A 140 -4.87 16.61 2.81
N LYS A 141 -4.48 17.81 2.38
CA LYS A 141 -3.24 18.46 2.81
C LYS A 141 -3.09 18.51 4.33
N ASP A 142 -4.12 18.98 5.04
CA ASP A 142 -4.03 19.19 6.49
C ASP A 142 -3.92 17.86 7.25
N GLN A 143 -4.67 16.85 6.80
CA GLN A 143 -4.59 15.50 7.36
C GLN A 143 -3.22 14.85 7.09
N GLU A 144 -2.66 15.07 5.89
CA GLU A 144 -1.35 14.53 5.55
C GLU A 144 -0.24 15.23 6.32
N SER A 145 -0.26 16.57 6.41
CA SER A 145 0.68 17.34 7.24
C SER A 145 0.61 16.88 8.70
N GLY A 146 -0.59 16.73 9.27
CA GLY A 146 -0.76 16.21 10.63
C GLY A 146 -0.14 14.82 10.81
N LEU A 147 -0.40 13.90 9.86
CA LEU A 147 0.17 12.55 9.88
C LEU A 147 1.72 12.59 9.84
N LEU A 148 2.31 13.44 9.00
CA LEU A 148 3.76 13.58 8.89
C LEU A 148 4.37 14.06 10.21
N LYS A 149 3.74 15.05 10.87
CA LYS A 149 4.17 15.53 12.19
C LYS A 149 4.05 14.48 13.28
N ASP A 150 3.00 13.66 13.26
CA ASP A 150 2.79 12.60 14.25
C ASP A 150 3.83 11.47 14.09
N LEU A 151 4.20 11.14 12.85
CA LEU A 151 5.17 10.07 12.55
C LEU A 151 6.62 10.56 12.70
N HIS A 152 6.88 11.82 12.39
CA HIS A 152 8.19 12.46 12.38
C HIS A 152 8.17 13.75 13.22
N PRO A 153 8.19 13.67 14.57
CA PRO A 153 8.09 14.84 15.44
C PRO A 153 9.24 15.84 15.28
N GLY A 154 10.39 15.39 14.77
CA GLY A 154 11.58 16.21 14.57
C GLY A 154 11.49 17.23 13.43
N ILE A 155 10.62 17.02 12.42
CA ILE A 155 10.45 18.01 11.34
C ILE A 155 9.67 19.23 11.82
N THR A 156 9.83 20.37 11.14
CA THR A 156 9.02 21.59 11.43
C THR A 156 7.61 21.45 10.86
N GLN A 157 6.66 22.28 11.34
CA GLN A 157 5.31 22.33 10.75
C GLN A 157 5.37 22.79 9.29
N GLU A 158 6.23 23.74 8.98
CA GLU A 158 6.43 24.22 7.62
C GLU A 158 6.91 23.11 6.67
N GLN A 159 7.87 22.30 7.11
CA GLN A 159 8.33 21.15 6.33
C GLN A 159 7.19 20.13 6.06
N ALA A 160 6.40 19.80 7.09
CA ALA A 160 5.25 18.92 6.94
C ALA A 160 4.20 19.49 5.96
N ASP A 161 3.90 20.80 6.06
CA ASP A 161 2.95 21.49 5.20
C ASP A 161 3.43 21.55 3.74
N ASN A 162 4.72 21.77 3.52
CA ASN A 162 5.31 21.81 2.18
C ASN A 162 5.25 20.44 1.50
N VAL A 163 5.62 19.37 2.20
CA VAL A 163 5.54 18.00 1.65
C VAL A 163 4.09 17.63 1.33
N ALA A 164 3.16 17.91 2.23
CA ALA A 164 1.74 17.65 2.04
C ALA A 164 1.14 18.45 0.88
N GLU A 165 1.58 19.71 0.69
CA GLU A 165 1.13 20.53 -0.43
C GLU A 165 1.64 19.98 -1.77
N ILE A 166 2.94 19.63 -1.86
CA ILE A 166 3.49 18.99 -3.07
C ILE A 166 2.68 17.75 -3.44
N ALA A 167 2.40 16.86 -2.49
CA ALA A 167 1.59 15.68 -2.73
C ALA A 167 0.16 16.03 -3.18
N SER A 168 -0.47 17.02 -2.55
CA SER A 168 -1.81 17.51 -2.92
C SER A 168 -1.84 18.08 -4.33
N MET A 169 -0.82 18.84 -4.73
CA MET A 169 -0.71 19.40 -6.08
C MET A 169 -0.63 18.30 -7.16
N THR A 170 0.19 17.27 -6.95
CA THR A 170 0.27 16.15 -7.90
C THR A 170 -1.06 15.41 -8.04
N ARG A 171 -1.79 15.20 -6.93
CA ARG A 171 -3.11 14.56 -6.95
C ARG A 171 -4.18 15.39 -7.64
N LYS A 172 -4.07 16.71 -7.61
CA LYS A 172 -4.94 17.62 -8.37
C LYS A 172 -4.56 17.63 -9.85
N GLU A 173 -3.26 17.64 -10.16
CA GLU A 173 -2.75 17.67 -11.52
C GLU A 173 -3.22 16.46 -12.34
N ILE A 174 -3.10 15.23 -11.80
CA ILE A 174 -3.56 14.03 -12.53
C ILE A 174 -5.07 13.97 -12.76
N LYS A 175 -5.86 14.79 -12.06
CA LYS A 175 -7.32 14.90 -12.21
C LYS A 175 -7.71 16.06 -13.14
N SER A 176 -6.75 16.82 -13.65
CA SER A 176 -7.01 17.92 -14.58
C SER A 176 -7.36 17.40 -15.98
N ASP A 177 -7.95 18.25 -16.82
CA ASP A 177 -8.34 17.89 -18.19
C ASP A 177 -7.14 17.59 -19.11
N ALA A 178 -5.96 18.15 -18.78
CA ALA A 178 -4.71 17.94 -19.51
C ALA A 178 -3.55 17.76 -18.49
N PRO A 179 -3.44 16.59 -17.90
CA PRO A 179 -2.44 16.34 -16.87
C PRO A 179 -1.02 16.32 -17.47
N ARG A 180 -0.09 17.00 -16.81
CA ARG A 180 1.34 17.02 -17.17
C ARG A 180 2.14 15.88 -16.54
N ILE A 181 1.52 15.11 -15.65
CA ILE A 181 2.11 13.95 -14.98
C ILE A 181 1.12 12.78 -15.03
N THR A 182 1.65 11.57 -15.09
CA THR A 182 0.87 10.32 -15.13
C THR A 182 0.66 9.73 -13.73
N ASN A 183 1.51 10.08 -12.75
CA ASN A 183 1.49 9.56 -11.41
C ASN A 183 1.40 10.67 -10.36
N ALA A 184 0.75 10.39 -9.23
CA ALA A 184 0.74 11.29 -8.08
C ALA A 184 1.65 10.77 -6.96
N ILE A 185 2.18 11.70 -6.17
CA ILE A 185 2.90 11.37 -4.95
C ILE A 185 1.93 10.71 -3.96
N SER A 186 2.25 9.49 -3.55
CA SER A 186 1.50 8.76 -2.54
C SER A 186 1.87 9.22 -1.12
N THR A 187 0.97 9.05 -0.16
CA THR A 187 1.28 9.32 1.26
C THR A 187 2.50 8.53 1.77
N ARG A 188 2.81 7.36 1.17
CA ARG A 188 4.03 6.61 1.50
C ARG A 188 5.28 7.41 1.14
N ILE A 189 5.33 7.97 -0.05
CA ILE A 189 6.44 8.84 -0.49
C ILE A 189 6.55 10.06 0.41
N SER A 190 5.42 10.69 0.77
CA SER A 190 5.42 11.83 1.71
C SER A 190 6.04 11.47 3.07
N VAL A 191 5.75 10.27 3.59
CA VAL A 191 6.34 9.77 4.85
C VAL A 191 7.84 9.52 4.70
N GLU A 192 8.29 8.97 3.58
CA GLU A 192 9.72 8.76 3.30
C GLU A 192 10.47 10.09 3.22
N ILE A 193 9.90 11.11 2.55
CA ILE A 193 10.47 12.47 2.52
C ILE A 193 10.57 13.03 3.92
N ALA A 194 9.50 12.94 4.73
CA ALA A 194 9.50 13.43 6.10
C ALA A 194 10.58 12.75 6.97
N GLY A 195 10.83 11.46 6.75
CA GLY A 195 11.93 10.75 7.41
C GLY A 195 13.30 11.31 7.05
N LEU A 196 13.55 11.59 5.77
CA LEU A 196 14.81 12.22 5.34
C LEU A 196 14.98 13.64 5.91
N LEU A 197 13.90 14.42 5.95
CA LEU A 197 13.92 15.75 6.58
C LEU A 197 14.24 15.68 8.07
N GLU A 198 13.72 14.67 8.79
CA GLU A 198 14.02 14.43 10.20
C GLU A 198 15.48 14.01 10.41
N ASP A 199 16.05 13.27 9.46
CA ASP A 199 17.47 12.88 9.45
C ASP A 199 18.42 14.04 9.07
N GLY A 200 17.86 15.22 8.73
CA GLY A 200 18.62 16.46 8.49
C GLY A 200 18.90 16.77 7.01
N PHE A 201 18.36 15.98 6.07
CA PHE A 201 18.40 16.31 4.65
C PHE A 201 17.46 17.49 4.36
N ASN A 202 17.79 18.30 3.35
CA ASN A 202 16.88 19.33 2.87
C ASN A 202 15.84 18.76 1.88
N LEU A 203 14.82 19.56 1.56
CA LEU A 203 13.73 19.12 0.69
C LEU A 203 14.20 18.81 -0.75
N ALA A 204 15.18 19.55 -1.26
CA ALA A 204 15.73 19.32 -2.61
C ALA A 204 16.44 17.96 -2.68
N GLU A 205 17.30 17.66 -1.69
CA GLU A 205 18.00 16.37 -1.58
C GLU A 205 17.00 15.19 -1.45
N ALA A 206 15.99 15.35 -0.59
CA ALA A 206 14.95 14.33 -0.44
C ALA A 206 14.15 14.11 -1.74
N ALA A 207 13.91 15.16 -2.51
CA ALA A 207 13.19 15.07 -3.78
C ALA A 207 13.99 14.32 -4.85
N GLU A 208 15.31 14.44 -4.89
CA GLU A 208 16.18 13.72 -5.84
C GLU A 208 16.01 12.21 -5.72
N VAL A 209 15.79 11.69 -4.52
CA VAL A 209 15.70 10.24 -4.28
C VAL A 209 14.26 9.75 -4.15
N CYS A 210 13.34 10.57 -3.61
CA CYS A 210 11.97 10.16 -3.31
C CYS A 210 10.92 10.66 -4.32
N ILE A 211 11.20 11.68 -5.12
CA ILE A 211 10.23 12.25 -6.07
C ILE A 211 10.64 12.00 -7.51
N TYR A 212 11.76 12.55 -7.94
CA TYR A 212 12.11 12.61 -9.35
C TYR A 212 12.25 11.24 -10.05
N PRO A 213 12.72 10.17 -9.41
CA PRO A 213 12.80 8.87 -10.05
C PRO A 213 11.44 8.24 -10.45
N PHE A 214 10.33 8.74 -9.90
CA PHE A 214 8.98 8.27 -10.23
C PHE A 214 8.36 8.97 -11.45
N PHE A 215 9.04 9.97 -12.02
CA PHE A 215 8.56 10.78 -13.12
C PHE A 215 9.48 10.66 -14.33
N ASP A 216 8.87 10.58 -15.52
CA ASP A 216 9.59 10.38 -16.76
C ASP A 216 10.42 11.64 -17.11
N GLU A 217 11.61 11.39 -17.67
CA GLU A 217 12.54 12.43 -18.14
C GLU A 217 12.40 12.69 -19.64
N ASP A 218 11.70 11.81 -20.35
CA ASP A 218 11.46 11.97 -21.79
C ASP A 218 10.63 13.21 -22.09
N GLY A 219 11.09 14.04 -23.03
CA GLY A 219 10.45 15.31 -23.39
C GLY A 219 11.24 16.56 -22.95
N GLY A 220 12.39 16.42 -22.33
CA GLY A 220 13.27 17.54 -21.97
C GLY A 220 12.58 18.54 -21.04
N VAL A 221 12.49 19.81 -21.47
CA VAL A 221 11.86 20.88 -20.66
C VAL A 221 10.36 20.67 -20.39
N ASP A 222 9.69 19.88 -21.19
CA ASP A 222 8.26 19.56 -21.04
C ASP A 222 8.04 18.21 -20.34
N SER A 223 9.10 17.56 -19.84
CA SER A 223 9.01 16.27 -19.17
C SER A 223 8.29 16.37 -17.83
N GLU A 224 7.71 15.23 -17.38
CA GLU A 224 7.08 15.11 -16.06
C GLU A 224 8.07 15.48 -14.94
N ARG A 225 9.33 15.04 -15.06
CA ARG A 225 10.38 15.32 -14.09
C ARG A 225 10.71 16.79 -14.01
N THR A 226 10.78 17.49 -15.15
CA THR A 226 10.98 18.94 -15.16
C THR A 226 9.84 19.69 -14.47
N TYR A 227 8.60 19.28 -14.75
CA TYR A 227 7.44 19.82 -14.05
C TYR A 227 7.55 19.61 -12.54
N MET A 228 7.94 18.42 -12.08
CA MET A 228 8.10 18.13 -10.66
C MET A 228 9.23 18.92 -10.00
N LYS A 229 10.35 19.13 -10.70
CA LYS A 229 11.42 20.04 -10.25
C LYS A 229 10.89 21.44 -10.01
N GLN A 230 10.10 21.99 -10.93
CA GLN A 230 9.47 23.30 -10.76
C GLN A 230 8.48 23.35 -9.58
N VAL A 231 7.74 22.27 -9.33
CA VAL A 231 6.83 22.19 -8.18
C VAL A 231 7.60 22.19 -6.87
N VAL A 232 8.62 21.34 -6.75
CA VAL A 232 9.44 21.23 -5.52
C VAL A 232 10.19 22.52 -5.21
N GLN A 233 10.77 23.17 -6.24
CA GLN A 233 11.54 24.40 -6.09
C GLN A 233 10.75 25.56 -5.43
N LYS A 234 9.42 25.58 -5.58
CA LYS A 234 8.57 26.59 -4.91
C LYS A 234 8.59 26.48 -3.39
N TYR A 235 8.97 25.32 -2.86
CA TYR A 235 8.99 24.99 -1.43
C TYR A 235 10.41 24.81 -0.86
N CYS A 236 11.43 24.84 -1.73
CA CYS A 236 12.82 24.98 -1.31
C CYS A 236 13.03 26.48 -1.01
N GLY A 237 13.30 26.85 0.25
CA GLY A 237 13.54 28.24 0.64
C GLY A 237 14.62 28.89 -0.22
N THR A 238 14.58 30.21 -0.37
CA THR A 238 15.46 31.02 -1.21
C THR A 238 16.95 31.03 -0.79
N ALA A 239 17.39 30.07 0.00
CA ALA A 239 18.73 30.05 0.61
C ALA A 239 19.69 29.01 -0.01
N GLU A 240 19.34 28.28 -1.04
CA GLU A 240 20.29 27.39 -1.71
C GLU A 240 20.12 27.44 -3.24
N GLU A 241 21.18 27.96 -3.85
CA GLU A 241 21.64 27.88 -5.24
C GLU A 241 20.60 27.58 -6.32
N ASP A 242 20.42 28.54 -7.22
CA ASP A 242 19.83 28.34 -8.54
C ASP A 242 20.38 27.07 -9.21
N ILE A 243 19.64 25.96 -9.10
CA ILE A 243 19.96 24.70 -9.79
C ILE A 243 19.81 24.86 -11.33
N PHE A 244 19.23 25.96 -11.75
CA PHE A 244 19.23 26.43 -13.13
C PHE A 244 20.10 27.69 -13.22
N ASN A 245 21.42 27.51 -13.26
CA ASN A 245 22.28 28.54 -13.77
C ASN A 245 21.97 28.67 -15.28
N ALA A 246 21.28 29.73 -15.64
CA ALA A 246 21.06 30.12 -17.05
C ALA A 246 22.40 30.26 -17.79
N ASP A 247 23.48 30.50 -17.06
CA ASP A 247 24.83 30.68 -17.59
C ASP A 247 25.47 29.38 -18.12
N GLU A 248 24.99 28.18 -17.69
CA GLU A 248 25.49 26.91 -18.25
C GLU A 248 24.84 26.55 -19.58
N VAL A 249 23.66 27.06 -19.86
CA VAL A 249 22.97 26.86 -21.16
C VAL A 249 23.59 27.77 -22.23
N GLU A 250 23.96 29.00 -21.90
CA GLU A 250 24.65 29.92 -22.83
C GLU A 250 26.09 29.46 -23.13
N ALA A 251 26.79 28.85 -22.18
CA ALA A 251 28.15 28.34 -22.39
C ALA A 251 28.21 27.12 -23.31
N GLN A 252 27.12 26.33 -23.38
CA GLN A 252 27.04 25.17 -24.27
C GLN A 252 26.68 25.55 -25.70
N GLU A 253 25.91 26.61 -25.90
CA GLU A 253 25.60 27.14 -27.26
C GLU A 253 26.78 27.91 -27.88
N GLU A 254 27.69 28.48 -27.09
CA GLU A 254 28.93 29.12 -27.62
C GLU A 254 30.03 28.13 -28.00
N LEU A 255 29.98 26.88 -27.52
CA LEU A 255 30.96 25.83 -27.86
C LEU A 255 30.59 25.03 -29.11
N ASP A 256 29.34 25.09 -29.54
CA ASP A 256 28.84 24.42 -30.72
C ASP A 256 28.64 25.36 -31.96
N SER A 257 29.06 26.62 -31.85
CA SER A 257 29.05 27.61 -32.93
C SER A 257 30.49 27.94 -33.40
#